data_867049810ff33fec9bd14b3eba9bb0f8
#
_entry.id   867049810ff33fec9bd14b3eba9bb0f8
#
_cell.length_a   1.000
_cell.length_b   1.000
_cell.length_c   1.000
_cell.angle_alpha   90.00
_cell.angle_beta   90.00
_cell.angle_gamma   90.00
#
_symmetry.space_group_name_H-M   'P 1'
#
loop_
_entity.id
_entity.type
_entity.pdbx_description
1 polymer ?
#
loop_
_entity_poly.entity_id
_entity_poly.type
_entity_poly.pdbx_seq_one_letter_code
_entity_poly.pdbx_strand_id
1 'polypeptide(L)'
;MAFKDDYLKINSQTDNYFLKTKKIISKFGDKDVTYAVFLRRPGILAIKMAIDWIKFVAKKRKIKITINSPYKEGDWFGAGEPILYIRGSMKNLVDLETLYLQKIGPSCIAAANAYQMCVDLPMSSFIAMEARHCAGTEMSNMMSYAASVGSKSAKKKKAKGFIGTSVSEPSKYFNLNSGLGTMPHALVGYAGSTIESVRMFHATFPKEDIVILPDYFGKEISDSISVCREYNHLATKGKVLVRLDTPSGRYIEGLDLA
;
A
#
# COMPACT_ATOMS: atom_id res chain seq x y z
N MET A 1 13.24 -7.90 -8.89
CA MET A 1 12.93 -9.33 -9.00
C MET A 1 11.48 -9.58 -9.42
N ALA A 2 10.48 -8.91 -8.87
CA ALA A 2 9.06 -9.11 -9.20
C ALA A 2 8.71 -9.11 -10.71
N PHE A 3 9.24 -8.18 -11.48
CA PHE A 3 8.93 -8.11 -12.93
C PHE A 3 9.43 -9.29 -13.78
N LYS A 4 10.43 -10.05 -13.30
CA LYS A 4 10.96 -11.19 -14.06
C LYS A 4 9.98 -12.36 -14.09
N ASP A 5 9.35 -12.63 -12.96
CA ASP A 5 8.40 -13.73 -12.83
C ASP A 5 7.11 -13.43 -13.61
N ASP A 6 6.64 -12.18 -13.55
CA ASP A 6 5.51 -11.71 -14.37
C ASP A 6 5.79 -11.85 -15.87
N TYR A 7 6.99 -11.49 -16.30
CA TYR A 7 7.38 -11.60 -17.72
C TYR A 7 7.31 -13.03 -18.22
N LEU A 8 7.77 -13.99 -17.43
CA LEU A 8 7.73 -15.42 -17.80
C LEU A 8 6.32 -15.99 -17.84
N LYS A 9 5.38 -15.35 -17.14
CA LYS A 9 3.99 -15.79 -17.02
C LYS A 9 3.00 -15.00 -17.90
N ILE A 10 3.44 -14.05 -18.72
CA ILE A 10 2.56 -13.19 -19.53
C ILE A 10 1.47 -14.02 -20.23
N ASN A 11 1.85 -15.06 -20.97
CA ASN A 11 0.90 -15.86 -21.73
C ASN A 11 -0.12 -16.63 -20.85
N SER A 12 0.28 -17.04 -19.65
CA SER A 12 -0.61 -17.78 -18.74
C SER A 12 -1.51 -16.87 -17.91
N GLN A 13 -1.19 -15.58 -17.84
CA GLN A 13 -1.92 -14.58 -17.04
C GLN A 13 -2.70 -13.59 -17.91
N THR A 14 -2.53 -13.62 -19.22
CA THR A 14 -3.26 -12.78 -20.16
C THR A 14 -4.60 -13.41 -20.52
N ASP A 15 -5.65 -12.61 -20.58
CA ASP A 15 -6.97 -13.04 -21.02
C ASP A 15 -6.90 -13.71 -22.40
N ASN A 16 -7.58 -14.83 -22.55
CA ASN A 16 -7.46 -15.73 -23.69
C ASN A 16 -7.84 -15.07 -25.05
N TYR A 17 -8.75 -14.11 -25.01
CA TYR A 17 -9.14 -13.37 -26.23
C TYR A 17 -8.04 -12.50 -26.76
N PHE A 18 -7.15 -11.97 -25.92
CA PHE A 18 -5.94 -11.25 -26.37
C PHE A 18 -4.93 -12.17 -27.04
N LEU A 19 -4.76 -13.39 -26.52
CA LEU A 19 -3.90 -14.39 -27.16
C LEU A 19 -4.45 -14.84 -28.53
N LYS A 20 -5.78 -14.97 -28.66
CA LYS A 20 -6.45 -15.23 -29.95
C LYS A 20 -6.22 -14.06 -30.91
N THR A 21 -6.40 -12.82 -30.44
CA THR A 21 -6.17 -11.60 -31.21
C THR A 21 -4.72 -11.54 -31.73
N LYS A 22 -3.74 -11.87 -30.88
CA LYS A 22 -2.32 -11.92 -31.30
C LYS A 22 -2.06 -12.92 -32.44
N LYS A 23 -2.75 -14.09 -32.42
CA LYS A 23 -2.68 -15.07 -33.52
C LYS A 23 -3.31 -14.52 -34.81
N ILE A 24 -4.46 -13.83 -34.71
CA ILE A 24 -5.13 -13.20 -35.83
C ILE A 24 -4.23 -12.16 -36.47
N ILE A 25 -3.65 -11.24 -35.70
CA ILE A 25 -2.74 -10.19 -36.19
C ILE A 25 -1.51 -10.81 -36.87
N SER A 26 -0.99 -11.92 -36.32
CA SER A 26 0.15 -12.62 -36.93
C SER A 26 -0.18 -13.20 -38.32
N LYS A 27 -1.45 -13.49 -38.62
CA LYS A 27 -1.92 -14.02 -39.90
C LYS A 27 -2.29 -12.91 -40.89
N PHE A 28 -2.94 -11.84 -40.42
CA PHE A 28 -3.53 -10.82 -41.30
C PHE A 28 -2.73 -9.50 -41.37
N GLY A 29 -1.59 -9.44 -40.66
CA GLY A 29 -0.71 -8.28 -40.64
C GLY A 29 -0.81 -7.46 -39.36
N ASP A 30 0.33 -6.91 -38.98
CA ASP A 30 0.47 -6.07 -37.81
C ASP A 30 0.28 -4.58 -38.17
N LYS A 31 -0.20 -3.79 -37.19
CA LYS A 31 -0.39 -2.34 -37.34
C LYS A 31 0.03 -1.63 -36.09
N ASP A 32 0.50 -0.40 -36.21
CA ASP A 32 0.69 0.49 -35.07
C ASP A 32 -0.65 0.96 -34.51
N VAL A 33 -0.78 0.89 -33.19
CA VAL A 33 -1.98 1.31 -32.45
C VAL A 33 -1.60 2.19 -31.28
N THR A 34 -2.57 2.95 -30.80
CA THR A 34 -2.47 3.71 -29.54
C THR A 34 -3.60 3.29 -28.61
N TYR A 35 -3.25 2.70 -27.47
CA TYR A 35 -4.19 2.44 -26.39
C TYR A 35 -4.34 3.71 -25.56
N ALA A 36 -5.58 4.09 -25.26
CA ALA A 36 -5.93 5.11 -24.28
C ALA A 36 -6.48 4.41 -23.02
N VAL A 37 -5.74 4.47 -21.95
CA VAL A 37 -6.14 3.85 -20.68
C VAL A 37 -6.83 4.89 -19.81
N PHE A 38 -7.98 4.54 -19.25
CA PHE A 38 -8.77 5.40 -18.36
C PHE A 38 -9.42 4.56 -17.26
N LEU A 39 -9.86 5.23 -16.18
CA LEU A 39 -10.68 4.63 -15.14
C LEU A 39 -12.09 5.19 -15.20
N ARG A 40 -13.08 4.35 -14.83
CA ARG A 40 -14.50 4.74 -14.76
C ARG A 40 -14.85 5.59 -13.54
N ARG A 41 -13.90 5.76 -12.63
CA ARG A 41 -14.01 6.59 -11.41
C ARG A 41 -12.86 7.58 -11.37
N PRO A 42 -13.06 8.77 -10.80
CA PRO A 42 -11.95 9.69 -10.57
C PRO A 42 -10.98 9.11 -9.53
N GLY A 43 -9.75 9.62 -9.50
CA GLY A 43 -8.76 9.12 -8.57
C GLY A 43 -7.47 9.91 -8.52
N ILE A 44 -6.50 9.35 -7.82
CA ILE A 44 -5.12 9.84 -7.76
C ILE A 44 -4.24 8.96 -8.63
N LEU A 45 -3.49 9.57 -9.52
CA LEU A 45 -2.63 8.83 -10.45
C LEU A 45 -1.49 8.12 -9.71
N ALA A 46 -1.48 6.78 -9.79
CA ALA A 46 -0.47 5.91 -9.20
C ALA A 46 -0.12 4.79 -10.19
N ILE A 47 0.59 5.15 -11.29
CA ILE A 47 0.82 4.24 -12.43
C ILE A 47 2.30 3.92 -12.68
N LYS A 48 3.22 4.43 -11.84
CA LYS A 48 4.66 4.23 -12.06
C LYS A 48 5.03 2.73 -12.12
N MET A 49 4.43 1.88 -11.28
CA MET A 49 4.72 0.44 -11.30
C MET A 49 4.31 -0.20 -12.63
N ALA A 50 3.17 0.19 -13.20
CA ALA A 50 2.73 -0.28 -14.50
C ALA A 50 3.66 0.20 -15.62
N ILE A 51 4.04 1.48 -15.62
CA ILE A 51 4.98 2.05 -16.59
C ILE A 51 6.33 1.33 -16.52
N ASP A 52 6.88 1.14 -15.32
CA ASP A 52 8.17 0.47 -15.14
C ASP A 52 8.11 -0.99 -15.62
N TRP A 53 6.99 -1.69 -15.38
CA TRP A 53 6.76 -3.03 -15.90
C TRP A 53 6.68 -3.06 -17.44
N ILE A 54 5.90 -2.16 -18.07
CA ILE A 54 5.81 -2.08 -19.53
C ILE A 54 7.19 -1.81 -20.15
N LYS A 55 7.97 -0.87 -19.59
CA LYS A 55 9.34 -0.58 -20.03
C LYS A 55 10.26 -1.80 -19.90
N PHE A 56 10.14 -2.53 -18.79
CA PHE A 56 10.90 -3.76 -18.58
C PHE A 56 10.58 -4.81 -19.65
N VAL A 57 9.28 -5.04 -19.95
CA VAL A 57 8.83 -5.96 -21.00
C VAL A 57 9.33 -5.51 -22.38
N ALA A 58 9.20 -4.23 -22.69
CA ALA A 58 9.68 -3.66 -23.96
C ALA A 58 11.18 -3.91 -24.15
N LYS A 59 11.98 -3.67 -23.12
CA LYS A 59 13.42 -3.96 -23.13
C LYS A 59 13.71 -5.46 -23.34
N LYS A 60 12.99 -6.34 -22.63
CA LYS A 60 13.18 -7.81 -22.75
C LYS A 60 12.80 -8.34 -24.12
N ARG A 61 11.71 -7.82 -24.71
CA ARG A 61 11.25 -8.19 -26.05
C ARG A 61 12.00 -7.47 -27.18
N LYS A 62 12.87 -6.49 -26.86
CA LYS A 62 13.57 -5.62 -27.84
C LYS A 62 12.58 -4.91 -28.79
N ILE A 63 11.48 -4.42 -28.24
CA ILE A 63 10.42 -3.74 -29.00
C ILE A 63 10.38 -2.25 -28.64
N LYS A 64 9.88 -1.42 -29.59
CA LYS A 64 9.65 0.00 -29.36
C LYS A 64 8.22 0.22 -28.87
N ILE A 65 8.07 0.89 -27.76
CA ILE A 65 6.79 1.33 -27.19
C ILE A 65 6.95 2.78 -26.77
N THR A 66 5.99 3.63 -27.14
CA THR A 66 5.91 5.01 -26.65
C THR A 66 4.86 5.08 -25.55
N ILE A 67 5.23 5.66 -24.42
CA ILE A 67 4.35 5.82 -23.25
C ILE A 67 4.26 7.31 -22.94
N ASN A 68 3.04 7.83 -22.88
CA ASN A 68 2.78 9.21 -22.53
C ASN A 68 1.61 9.29 -21.54
N SER A 69 1.72 10.14 -20.51
CA SER A 69 0.65 10.44 -19.57
C SER A 69 0.42 11.95 -19.57
N PRO A 70 -0.84 12.42 -19.68
CA PRO A 70 -1.15 13.85 -19.54
C PRO A 70 -1.06 14.34 -18.08
N TYR A 71 -0.95 13.42 -17.12
CA TYR A 71 -0.89 13.68 -15.70
C TYR A 71 0.45 13.27 -15.10
N LYS A 72 0.81 13.87 -13.97
CA LYS A 72 1.96 13.47 -13.14
C LYS A 72 1.51 12.54 -12.01
N GLU A 73 2.44 11.73 -11.54
CA GLU A 73 2.21 10.87 -10.36
C GLU A 73 1.68 11.71 -9.18
N GLY A 74 0.56 11.27 -8.62
CA GLY A 74 -0.13 11.96 -7.53
C GLY A 74 -1.10 13.06 -7.96
N ASP A 75 -1.26 13.32 -9.25
CA ASP A 75 -2.30 14.22 -9.73
C ASP A 75 -3.69 13.58 -9.63
N TRP A 76 -4.70 14.43 -9.44
CA TRP A 76 -6.09 14.04 -9.55
C TRP A 76 -6.49 13.96 -11.01
N PHE A 77 -7.26 12.94 -11.38
CA PHE A 77 -7.86 12.77 -12.72
C PHE A 77 -9.37 12.51 -12.61
N GLY A 78 -10.12 12.91 -13.62
CA GLY A 78 -11.56 12.70 -13.72
C GLY A 78 -11.94 11.30 -14.25
N ALA A 79 -13.19 10.92 -14.04
CA ALA A 79 -13.74 9.68 -14.58
C ALA A 79 -13.77 9.71 -16.11
N GLY A 80 -13.29 8.64 -16.76
CA GLY A 80 -13.26 8.52 -18.22
C GLY A 80 -12.16 9.31 -18.91
N GLU A 81 -11.37 10.09 -18.19
CA GLU A 81 -10.23 10.82 -18.75
C GLU A 81 -9.07 9.85 -19.03
N PRO A 82 -8.44 9.93 -20.22
CA PRO A 82 -7.25 9.13 -20.52
C PRO A 82 -6.08 9.52 -19.60
N ILE A 83 -5.62 8.57 -18.80
CA ILE A 83 -4.50 8.77 -17.87
C ILE A 83 -3.17 8.27 -18.43
N LEU A 84 -3.21 7.44 -19.48
CA LEU A 84 -2.02 6.86 -20.09
C LEU A 84 -2.31 6.53 -21.54
N TYR A 85 -1.38 6.91 -22.43
CA TYR A 85 -1.33 6.49 -23.83
C TYR A 85 -0.15 5.56 -24.03
N ILE A 86 -0.41 4.39 -24.65
CA ILE A 86 0.61 3.40 -24.98
C ILE A 86 0.55 3.14 -26.48
N ARG A 87 1.61 3.50 -27.22
CA ARG A 87 1.69 3.34 -28.67
C ARG A 87 2.77 2.34 -29.06
N GLY A 88 2.44 1.50 -30.02
CA GLY A 88 3.35 0.54 -30.63
C GLY A 88 2.62 -0.46 -31.53
N SER A 89 3.34 -1.47 -32.00
CA SER A 89 2.78 -2.58 -32.76
C SER A 89 1.70 -3.32 -31.96
N MET A 90 0.53 -3.51 -32.56
CA MET A 90 -0.60 -4.22 -31.93
C MET A 90 -0.19 -5.63 -31.46
N LYS A 91 0.60 -6.34 -32.27
CA LYS A 91 1.11 -7.67 -31.95
C LYS A 91 1.95 -7.68 -30.67
N ASN A 92 2.64 -6.59 -30.38
CA ASN A 92 3.52 -6.46 -29.22
C ASN A 92 2.80 -5.93 -27.98
N LEU A 93 1.66 -5.28 -28.13
CA LEU A 93 0.91 -4.66 -27.03
C LEU A 93 -0.26 -5.51 -26.55
N VAL A 94 -0.91 -6.25 -27.45
CA VAL A 94 -2.20 -6.89 -27.19
C VAL A 94 -2.18 -7.91 -26.03
N ASP A 95 -1.08 -8.58 -25.80
CA ASP A 95 -0.93 -9.57 -24.72
C ASP A 95 -0.43 -8.96 -23.40
N LEU A 96 -0.31 -7.65 -23.33
CA LEU A 96 0.14 -6.94 -22.10
C LEU A 96 -1.01 -6.29 -21.35
N GLU A 97 -2.18 -6.16 -21.97
CA GLU A 97 -3.29 -5.35 -21.45
C GLU A 97 -3.76 -5.82 -20.08
N THR A 98 -4.04 -7.10 -19.91
CA THR A 98 -4.47 -7.66 -18.61
C THR A 98 -3.50 -7.29 -17.49
N LEU A 99 -2.20 -7.44 -17.71
CA LEU A 99 -1.19 -7.28 -16.66
C LEU A 99 -0.94 -5.81 -16.29
N TYR A 100 -0.90 -4.90 -17.27
CA TYR A 100 -0.72 -3.50 -16.89
C TYR A 100 -1.98 -2.90 -16.25
N LEU A 101 -3.19 -3.34 -16.67
CA LEU A 101 -4.43 -2.89 -16.03
C LEU A 101 -4.54 -3.37 -14.58
N GLN A 102 -4.09 -4.59 -14.27
CA GLN A 102 -3.98 -5.09 -12.88
C GLN A 102 -3.09 -4.19 -12.00
N LYS A 103 -2.10 -3.53 -12.57
CA LYS A 103 -1.20 -2.62 -11.84
C LYS A 103 -1.72 -1.18 -11.77
N ILE A 104 -2.54 -0.76 -12.72
CA ILE A 104 -3.08 0.61 -12.80
C ILE A 104 -4.31 0.78 -11.91
N GLY A 105 -5.35 -0.04 -12.12
CA GLY A 105 -6.64 0.13 -11.48
C GLY A 105 -6.57 0.11 -9.95
N PRO A 106 -6.11 -0.98 -9.34
CA PRO A 106 -6.01 -1.09 -7.89
C PRO A 106 -5.12 -0.01 -7.25
N SER A 107 -3.98 0.32 -7.90
CA SER A 107 -3.06 1.35 -7.39
C SER A 107 -3.70 2.74 -7.36
N CYS A 108 -4.40 3.14 -8.43
CA CYS A 108 -5.06 4.45 -8.48
C CYS A 108 -6.20 4.55 -7.45
N ILE A 109 -6.98 3.48 -7.27
CA ILE A 109 -8.06 3.44 -6.27
C ILE A 109 -7.49 3.50 -4.86
N ALA A 110 -6.47 2.71 -4.55
CA ALA A 110 -5.84 2.72 -3.23
C ALA A 110 -5.16 4.07 -2.92
N ALA A 111 -4.54 4.71 -3.93
CA ALA A 111 -3.97 6.04 -3.78
C ALA A 111 -5.05 7.10 -3.50
N ALA A 112 -6.21 7.01 -4.17
CA ALA A 112 -7.34 7.90 -3.91
C ALA A 112 -7.91 7.72 -2.50
N ASN A 113 -8.07 6.48 -2.04
CA ASN A 113 -8.51 6.19 -0.68
C ASN A 113 -7.52 6.73 0.37
N ALA A 114 -6.21 6.49 0.17
CA ALA A 114 -5.18 7.00 1.07
C ALA A 114 -5.14 8.54 1.08
N TYR A 115 -5.30 9.18 -0.08
CA TYR A 115 -5.43 10.63 -0.18
C TYR A 115 -6.62 11.14 0.61
N GLN A 116 -7.80 10.52 0.44
CA GLN A 116 -9.03 10.94 1.13
C GLN A 116 -8.89 10.81 2.64
N MET A 117 -8.38 9.67 3.14
CA MET A 117 -8.09 9.49 4.57
C MET A 117 -7.20 10.60 5.12
N CYS A 118 -6.15 10.96 4.39
CA CYS A 118 -5.22 12.00 4.83
C CYS A 118 -5.86 13.39 4.83
N VAL A 119 -6.76 13.69 3.90
CA VAL A 119 -7.45 14.98 3.80
C VAL A 119 -8.55 15.11 4.85
N ASP A 120 -9.27 14.01 5.12
CA ASP A 120 -10.33 13.99 6.14
C ASP A 120 -9.76 14.11 7.57
N LEU A 121 -8.56 13.57 7.80
CA LEU A 121 -7.87 13.61 9.09
C LEU A 121 -6.47 14.21 8.95
N PRO A 122 -6.37 15.52 8.62
CA PRO A 122 -5.10 16.15 8.22
C PRO A 122 -4.05 16.18 9.33
N MET A 123 -4.48 16.17 10.59
CA MET A 123 -3.59 16.18 11.75
C MET A 123 -3.16 14.78 12.21
N SER A 124 -3.69 13.73 11.59
CA SER A 124 -3.35 12.35 11.91
C SER A 124 -2.24 11.82 11.02
N SER A 125 -1.35 11.00 11.61
CA SER A 125 -0.39 10.18 10.86
C SER A 125 -0.92 8.77 10.73
N PHE A 126 -0.64 8.13 9.59
CA PHE A 126 -1.10 6.78 9.28
C PHE A 126 0.07 5.84 9.04
N ILE A 127 -0.11 4.56 9.32
CA ILE A 127 0.78 3.47 8.92
C ILE A 127 -0.01 2.54 8.00
N ALA A 128 0.56 2.23 6.86
CA ALA A 128 -0.02 1.27 5.93
C ALA A 128 0.18 -0.15 6.48
N MET A 129 -0.91 -0.82 6.86
CA MET A 129 -0.90 -2.14 7.50
C MET A 129 -1.68 -3.19 6.69
N GLU A 130 -1.77 -2.99 5.40
CA GLU A 130 -2.56 -3.77 4.45
C GLU A 130 -1.99 -5.16 4.15
N ALA A 131 -0.71 -5.42 4.42
CA ALA A 131 0.02 -6.58 3.90
C ALA A 131 -0.69 -7.92 4.17
N ARG A 132 -1.21 -8.13 5.39
CA ARG A 132 -1.93 -9.35 5.77
C ARG A 132 -3.31 -9.50 5.11
N HIS A 133 -3.81 -8.44 4.45
CA HIS A 133 -5.10 -8.41 3.75
C HIS A 133 -4.94 -8.46 2.23
N CYS A 134 -3.70 -8.50 1.73
CA CYS A 134 -3.40 -8.53 0.31
C CYS A 134 -3.26 -9.95 -0.23
N ALA A 135 -3.63 -10.13 -1.50
CA ALA A 135 -3.40 -11.36 -2.24
C ALA A 135 -1.92 -11.49 -2.67
N GLY A 136 -1.05 -11.70 -1.70
CA GLY A 136 0.38 -11.91 -1.91
C GLY A 136 1.22 -10.62 -1.91
N THR A 137 2.54 -10.83 -2.04
CA THR A 137 3.55 -9.78 -1.87
C THR A 137 3.49 -8.69 -2.95
N GLU A 138 3.13 -9.03 -4.19
CA GLU A 138 2.98 -8.04 -5.25
C GLU A 138 1.88 -7.03 -4.92
N MET A 139 0.70 -7.52 -4.50
CA MET A 139 -0.40 -6.65 -4.11
C MET A 139 -0.03 -5.81 -2.87
N SER A 140 0.65 -6.38 -1.88
CA SER A 140 1.13 -5.64 -0.70
C SER A 140 2.07 -4.51 -1.09
N ASN A 141 3.06 -4.78 -1.94
CA ASN A 141 3.96 -3.75 -2.47
C ASN A 141 3.20 -2.65 -3.22
N MET A 142 2.23 -3.03 -4.03
CA MET A 142 1.42 -2.12 -4.82
C MET A 142 0.54 -1.23 -3.95
N MET A 143 -0.07 -1.77 -2.89
CA MET A 143 -0.91 -1.00 -1.96
C MET A 143 -0.08 -0.01 -1.13
N SER A 144 1.05 -0.44 -0.59
CA SER A 144 1.98 0.46 0.12
C SER A 144 2.50 1.59 -0.79
N TYR A 145 2.88 1.27 -2.03
CA TYR A 145 3.25 2.28 -3.02
C TYR A 145 2.11 3.27 -3.26
N ALA A 146 0.89 2.78 -3.50
CA ALA A 146 -0.29 3.60 -3.73
C ALA A 146 -0.59 4.51 -2.53
N ALA A 147 -0.52 3.98 -1.30
CA ALA A 147 -0.68 4.77 -0.08
C ALA A 147 0.36 5.89 0.02
N SER A 148 1.63 5.62 -0.37
CA SER A 148 2.67 6.66 -0.40
C SER A 148 2.38 7.77 -1.41
N VAL A 149 1.82 7.43 -2.57
CA VAL A 149 1.45 8.40 -3.62
C VAL A 149 0.29 9.27 -3.15
N GLY A 150 -0.79 8.67 -2.66
CA GLY A 150 -1.94 9.40 -2.11
C GLY A 150 -1.55 10.33 -0.95
N SER A 151 -0.70 9.82 -0.05
CA SER A 151 -0.15 10.60 1.06
C SER A 151 0.67 11.80 0.60
N LYS A 152 1.58 11.61 -0.37
CA LYS A 152 2.39 12.71 -0.93
C LYS A 152 1.50 13.79 -1.57
N SER A 153 0.42 13.38 -2.22
CA SER A 153 -0.56 14.32 -2.79
C SER A 153 -1.30 15.10 -1.69
N ALA A 154 -1.74 14.44 -0.62
CA ALA A 154 -2.41 15.07 0.51
C ALA A 154 -1.49 16.01 1.32
N LYS A 155 -0.20 15.70 1.42
CA LYS A 155 0.81 16.57 2.06
C LYS A 155 0.92 17.94 1.40
N LYS A 156 0.63 18.06 0.10
CA LYS A 156 0.53 19.35 -0.58
C LYS A 156 -0.61 20.22 -0.01
N LYS A 157 -1.61 19.60 0.65
CA LYS A 157 -2.70 20.24 1.39
C LYS A 157 -2.46 20.28 2.91
N LYS A 158 -1.20 20.19 3.35
CA LYS A 158 -0.76 20.27 4.75
C LYS A 158 -1.19 19.09 5.64
N ALA A 159 -1.65 17.99 5.08
CA ALA A 159 -1.91 16.77 5.86
C ALA A 159 -0.60 16.11 6.31
N LYS A 160 -0.58 15.50 7.51
CA LYS A 160 0.56 14.69 7.99
C LYS A 160 0.74 13.42 7.18
N GLY A 161 -0.34 12.74 6.85
CA GLY A 161 -0.41 11.60 5.94
C GLY A 161 0.27 10.33 6.45
N PHE A 162 0.54 9.41 5.54
CA PHE A 162 1.21 8.15 5.87
C PHE A 162 2.68 8.38 6.16
N ILE A 163 3.17 7.79 7.28
CA ILE A 163 4.55 7.88 7.75
C ILE A 163 5.35 6.61 7.45
N GLY A 164 4.69 5.52 7.08
CA GLY A 164 5.36 4.26 6.77
C GLY A 164 4.39 3.12 6.49
N THR A 165 4.94 1.94 6.40
CA THR A 165 4.23 0.67 6.26
C THR A 165 4.71 -0.32 7.31
N SER A 166 3.92 -1.33 7.63
CA SER A 166 4.29 -2.38 8.59
C SER A 166 5.26 -3.44 8.04
N VAL A 167 5.55 -3.42 6.74
CA VAL A 167 6.40 -4.40 6.05
C VAL A 167 7.66 -3.74 5.54
N SER A 168 8.81 -4.42 5.67
CA SER A 168 10.11 -3.83 5.33
C SER A 168 10.33 -3.64 3.83
N GLU A 169 9.89 -4.56 2.97
CA GLU A 169 10.13 -4.45 1.53
C GLU A 169 9.55 -3.16 0.90
N PRO A 170 8.28 -2.76 1.14
CA PRO A 170 7.71 -1.53 0.61
C PRO A 170 8.06 -0.27 1.42
N SER A 171 8.80 -0.35 2.52
CA SER A 171 9.17 0.81 3.35
C SER A 171 9.94 1.88 2.57
N LYS A 172 10.65 1.48 1.52
CA LYS A 172 11.34 2.36 0.56
C LYS A 172 10.45 3.45 -0.06
N TYR A 173 9.15 3.20 -0.21
CA TYR A 173 8.21 4.20 -0.75
C TYR A 173 7.96 5.35 0.21
N PHE A 174 8.29 5.14 1.49
CA PHE A 174 8.19 6.12 2.57
C PHE A 174 9.57 6.65 3.01
N ASN A 175 10.63 6.32 2.28
CA ASN A 175 12.03 6.64 2.60
C ASN A 175 12.49 6.04 3.94
N LEU A 176 12.02 4.84 4.27
CA LEU A 176 12.41 4.08 5.44
C LEU A 176 13.22 2.85 5.04
N ASN A 177 14.11 2.41 5.93
CA ASN A 177 14.93 1.20 5.72
C ASN A 177 14.23 -0.09 6.17
N SER A 178 13.20 0.04 7.03
CA SER A 178 12.44 -1.10 7.56
C SER A 178 10.97 -0.71 7.77
N GLY A 179 10.12 -1.72 7.90
CA GLY A 179 8.72 -1.54 8.31
C GLY A 179 8.61 -0.98 9.72
N LEU A 180 7.54 -0.23 9.94
CA LEU A 180 7.16 0.24 11.27
C LEU A 180 6.35 -0.85 11.96
N GLY A 181 6.64 -1.11 13.21
CA GLY A 181 5.96 -2.13 13.99
C GLY A 181 5.95 -1.82 15.47
N THR A 182 5.01 -2.44 16.14
CA THR A 182 4.88 -2.44 17.60
C THR A 182 4.71 -3.89 18.06
N MET A 183 4.34 -4.12 19.32
CA MET A 183 4.04 -5.47 19.77
C MET A 183 2.71 -5.98 19.20
N PRO A 184 2.62 -7.27 18.81
CA PRO A 184 1.37 -7.91 18.42
C PRO A 184 0.62 -8.47 19.65
N HIS A 185 -0.68 -8.72 19.52
CA HIS A 185 -1.48 -9.44 20.52
C HIS A 185 -0.87 -10.81 20.91
N ALA A 186 -0.21 -11.48 19.96
CA ALA A 186 0.48 -12.75 20.24
C ALA A 186 1.57 -12.62 21.32
N LEU A 187 2.27 -11.48 21.39
CA LEU A 187 3.24 -11.22 22.45
C LEU A 187 2.53 -11.02 23.80
N VAL A 188 1.42 -10.29 23.82
CA VAL A 188 0.64 -10.05 25.03
C VAL A 188 0.09 -11.36 25.59
N GLY A 189 -0.45 -12.22 24.71
CA GLY A 189 -0.92 -13.55 25.09
C GLY A 189 0.21 -14.46 25.59
N TYR A 190 1.38 -14.44 24.92
CA TYR A 190 2.57 -15.20 25.34
C TYR A 190 3.08 -14.75 26.73
N ALA A 191 3.12 -13.45 26.98
CA ALA A 191 3.58 -12.89 28.24
C ALA A 191 2.60 -13.08 29.40
N GLY A 192 1.32 -13.36 29.12
CA GLY A 192 0.27 -13.55 30.14
C GLY A 192 -0.29 -12.26 30.73
N SER A 193 0.30 -11.09 30.42
CA SER A 193 -0.22 -9.77 30.76
C SER A 193 0.35 -8.68 29.87
N THR A 194 -0.37 -7.57 29.77
CA THR A 194 0.09 -6.39 29.01
C THR A 194 1.40 -5.84 29.60
N ILE A 195 1.50 -5.73 30.90
CA ILE A 195 2.67 -5.15 31.57
C ILE A 195 3.92 -6.01 31.35
N GLU A 196 3.78 -7.33 31.41
CA GLU A 196 4.90 -8.25 31.18
C GLU A 196 5.35 -8.24 29.73
N SER A 197 4.43 -8.11 28.79
CA SER A 197 4.78 -7.95 27.36
C SER A 197 5.59 -6.66 27.11
N VAL A 198 5.26 -5.58 27.81
CA VAL A 198 6.01 -4.32 27.75
C VAL A 198 7.40 -4.48 28.38
N ARG A 199 7.54 -5.18 29.51
CA ARG A 199 8.84 -5.47 30.12
C ARG A 199 9.75 -6.25 29.18
N MET A 200 9.23 -7.32 28.58
CA MET A 200 9.95 -8.13 27.60
C MET A 200 10.36 -7.32 26.39
N PHE A 201 9.45 -6.47 25.85
CA PHE A 201 9.73 -5.61 24.72
C PHE A 201 10.84 -4.59 25.05
N HIS A 202 10.71 -3.87 26.14
CA HIS A 202 11.68 -2.84 26.52
C HIS A 202 13.05 -3.42 26.89
N ALA A 203 13.08 -4.59 27.53
CA ALA A 203 14.34 -5.29 27.83
C ALA A 203 15.09 -5.70 26.52
N THR A 204 14.33 -6.03 25.48
CA THR A 204 14.89 -6.47 24.19
C THR A 204 15.24 -5.28 23.30
N PHE A 205 14.43 -4.23 23.31
CA PHE A 205 14.55 -3.04 22.46
C PHE A 205 14.58 -1.75 23.30
N PRO A 206 15.62 -1.54 24.12
CA PRO A 206 15.64 -0.44 25.13
C PRO A 206 15.72 0.97 24.52
N LYS A 207 15.98 1.08 23.21
CA LYS A 207 16.07 2.37 22.49
C LYS A 207 14.78 2.71 21.76
N GLU A 208 13.84 1.77 21.66
CA GLU A 208 12.58 1.99 20.98
C GLU A 208 11.53 2.58 21.94
N ASP A 209 10.61 3.35 21.40
CA ASP A 209 9.47 3.85 22.17
C ASP A 209 8.55 2.68 22.53
N ILE A 210 7.99 2.70 23.73
CA ILE A 210 7.03 1.71 24.19
C ILE A 210 5.67 2.04 23.57
N VAL A 211 5.10 1.08 22.85
CA VAL A 211 3.73 1.19 22.35
C VAL A 211 2.88 0.09 22.97
N ILE A 212 2.08 0.47 23.97
CA ILE A 212 1.22 -0.44 24.72
C ILE A 212 0.07 -0.93 23.84
N LEU A 213 -0.24 -2.23 23.88
CA LEU A 213 -1.40 -2.84 23.23
C LEU A 213 -2.30 -3.48 24.30
N PRO A 214 -3.23 -2.71 24.92
CA PRO A 214 -3.87 -3.08 26.18
C PRO A 214 -5.20 -3.82 26.03
N ASP A 215 -5.71 -3.99 24.80
CA ASP A 215 -7.05 -4.51 24.56
C ASP A 215 -7.16 -6.05 24.63
N TYR A 216 -6.03 -6.79 24.69
CA TYR A 216 -6.03 -8.26 24.67
C TYR A 216 -6.83 -8.85 25.83
N PHE A 217 -6.68 -8.31 27.05
CA PHE A 217 -7.40 -8.74 28.25
C PHE A 217 -8.58 -7.83 28.61
N GLY A 218 -8.93 -6.83 27.80
CA GLY A 218 -9.99 -5.87 28.07
C GLY A 218 -9.69 -4.90 29.21
N LYS A 219 -8.40 -4.56 29.38
CA LYS A 219 -7.90 -3.67 30.47
C LYS A 219 -7.21 -2.43 29.87
N GLU A 220 -7.86 -1.81 28.90
CA GLU A 220 -7.29 -0.73 28.10
C GLU A 220 -6.83 0.45 28.96
N ILE A 221 -7.59 0.81 29.99
CA ILE A 221 -7.30 1.95 30.86
C ILE A 221 -6.36 1.54 31.98
N SER A 222 -6.70 0.50 32.74
CA SER A 222 -5.93 0.09 33.93
C SER A 222 -4.52 -0.37 33.58
N ASP A 223 -4.35 -1.15 32.51
CA ASP A 223 -3.05 -1.61 32.06
C ASP A 223 -2.21 -0.45 31.50
N SER A 224 -2.82 0.48 30.73
CA SER A 224 -2.12 1.66 30.24
C SER A 224 -1.60 2.54 31.36
N ILE A 225 -2.42 2.79 32.39
CA ILE A 225 -2.03 3.56 33.58
C ILE A 225 -0.89 2.85 34.32
N SER A 226 -0.96 1.53 34.47
CA SER A 226 0.05 0.73 35.17
C SER A 226 1.39 0.81 34.46
N VAL A 227 1.42 0.66 33.15
CA VAL A 227 2.64 0.81 32.35
C VAL A 227 3.20 2.24 32.42
N CYS A 228 2.35 3.26 32.29
CA CYS A 228 2.79 4.65 32.40
C CYS A 228 3.39 4.97 33.79
N ARG A 229 2.89 4.36 34.85
CA ARG A 229 3.47 4.50 36.19
C ARG A 229 4.82 3.81 36.32
N GLU A 230 4.95 2.59 35.82
CA GLU A 230 6.21 1.83 35.90
C GLU A 230 7.30 2.48 35.04
N TYR A 231 6.95 2.98 33.87
CA TYR A 231 7.87 3.65 32.93
C TYR A 231 7.68 5.17 32.94
N ASN A 232 7.39 5.78 34.10
CA ASN A 232 7.09 7.22 34.21
C ASN A 232 8.20 8.11 33.62
N HIS A 233 9.46 7.73 33.78
CA HIS A 233 10.60 8.46 33.21
C HIS A 233 10.64 8.49 31.68
N LEU A 234 9.97 7.55 31.01
CA LEU A 234 9.76 7.52 29.55
C LEU A 234 8.43 8.18 29.17
N ALA A 235 7.39 7.94 29.95
CA ALA A 235 6.05 8.49 29.72
C ALA A 235 6.06 10.04 29.73
N THR A 236 6.75 10.65 30.69
CA THR A 236 6.92 12.12 30.79
C THR A 236 7.70 12.72 29.60
N LYS A 237 8.46 11.90 28.88
CA LYS A 237 9.17 12.29 27.65
C LYS A 237 8.38 11.99 26.36
N GLY A 238 7.14 11.52 26.48
CA GLY A 238 6.32 11.14 25.33
C GLY A 238 6.77 9.86 24.61
N LYS A 239 7.53 8.99 25.32
CA LYS A 239 8.08 7.73 24.77
C LYS A 239 7.26 6.50 25.16
N VAL A 240 6.11 6.70 25.78
CA VAL A 240 5.10 5.67 26.05
C VAL A 240 3.84 6.08 25.31
N LEU A 241 3.41 5.25 24.41
CA LEU A 241 2.26 5.45 23.53
C LEU A 241 1.26 4.33 23.76
N VAL A 242 -0.01 4.59 23.54
CA VAL A 242 -1.08 3.59 23.63
C VAL A 242 -1.65 3.34 22.23
N ARG A 243 -1.69 2.09 21.81
CA ARG A 243 -2.37 1.64 20.61
C ARG A 243 -3.71 1.05 20.99
N LEU A 244 -4.79 1.73 20.59
CA LEU A 244 -6.15 1.23 20.74
C LEU A 244 -6.48 0.36 19.51
N ASP A 245 -6.72 -0.92 19.73
CA ASP A 245 -7.02 -1.90 18.69
C ASP A 245 -8.27 -2.73 19.04
N THR A 246 -9.05 -2.24 20.00
CA THR A 246 -10.30 -2.87 20.48
C THR A 246 -11.26 -3.06 19.30
N PRO A 247 -11.69 -4.31 19.01
CA PRO A 247 -12.57 -4.57 17.87
C PRO A 247 -13.95 -3.97 18.06
N SER A 248 -14.57 -3.56 16.97
CA SER A 248 -15.96 -3.09 16.98
C SER A 248 -16.89 -4.14 17.61
N GLY A 249 -17.82 -3.71 18.46
CA GLY A 249 -18.75 -4.59 19.18
C GLY A 249 -18.24 -5.08 20.54
N ARG A 250 -17.02 -4.68 20.95
CA ARG A 250 -16.55 -4.83 22.33
C ARG A 250 -16.36 -3.45 22.97
N TYR A 251 -16.73 -3.33 24.24
CA TYR A 251 -16.56 -2.09 25.00
C TYR A 251 -15.12 -1.97 25.50
N ILE A 252 -14.60 -0.75 25.53
CA ILE A 252 -13.35 -0.42 26.20
C ILE A 252 -13.61 -0.48 27.71
N GLU A 253 -12.59 -0.88 28.49
CA GLU A 253 -12.65 -0.95 29.94
C GLU A 253 -13.27 0.33 30.55
N GLY A 254 -14.23 0.15 31.47
CA GLY A 254 -14.88 1.24 32.21
C GLY A 254 -15.86 2.09 31.39
N LEU A 255 -16.13 1.78 30.13
CA LEU A 255 -17.22 2.37 29.38
C LEU A 255 -18.48 1.53 29.55
N ASP A 256 -19.44 2.10 30.28
CA ASP A 256 -20.81 1.58 30.33
C ASP A 256 -21.58 2.19 29.16
N LEU A 257 -21.95 1.34 28.20
CA LEU A 257 -22.73 1.72 27.04
C LEU A 257 -24.23 1.42 27.25
N ALA A 258 -24.67 1.44 28.50
CA ALA A 258 -26.10 1.32 28.77
C ALA A 258 -26.93 2.37 28.04
#